data_e98240a326836f435e1b0918545bd703
#
_entry.id   e98240a326836f435e1b0918545bd703
#
_cell.length_a   1.000
_cell.length_b   1.000
_cell.length_c   1.000
_cell.angle_alpha   90.00
_cell.angle_beta   90.00
_cell.angle_gamma   90.00
#
_symmetry.space_group_name_H-M   'P 1'
#
loop_
_entity.id
_entity.type
_entity.pdbx_description
1 polymer ?
#
loop_
_entity_poly.entity_id
_entity_poly.type
_entity_poly.pdbx_seq_one_letter_code
_entity_poly.pdbx_strand_id
1 'polypeptide(L)'
;MQFPYRKILILGNGGAGKSTFAADMGARFSLPVVHLDRLWWLPGWVNRSTEEFDALLADRLARPAWVMDGNYHRTLQRRLCAADAAVFLDIPAQICLESAYARAEQYRGRTRPDMADGCPERVDEEFEAWIRGYEQTVRPAMLSALEESGRPYYVFSSRRAAFDWLESFQGN
;
A
#
# COMPACT_ATOMS: atom_id res chain seq x y z
N MET A 1 6.30 -17.32 -16.27
CA MET A 1 4.97 -16.85 -16.78
C MET A 1 5.06 -15.33 -16.92
N GLN A 2 4.50 -14.75 -17.97
CA GLN A 2 4.49 -13.29 -18.13
C GLN A 2 3.50 -12.65 -17.14
N PHE A 3 3.85 -11.51 -16.53
CA PHE A 3 2.98 -10.80 -15.62
C PHE A 3 1.83 -10.13 -16.38
N PRO A 4 0.55 -10.43 -16.07
CA PRO A 4 -0.57 -10.03 -16.93
C PRO A 4 -1.16 -8.66 -16.62
N TYR A 5 -0.76 -8.02 -15.51
CA TYR A 5 -1.40 -6.80 -15.01
C TYR A 5 -0.57 -5.56 -15.23
N ARG A 6 -1.23 -4.43 -15.45
CA ARG A 6 -0.59 -3.12 -15.60
C ARG A 6 -1.00 -2.13 -14.50
N LYS A 7 -2.14 -2.33 -13.86
CA LYS A 7 -2.68 -1.47 -12.80
C LYS A 7 -2.99 -2.31 -11.57
N ILE A 8 -2.14 -2.24 -10.54
CA ILE A 8 -2.22 -3.12 -9.38
C ILE A 8 -2.31 -2.32 -8.09
N LEU A 9 -3.26 -2.68 -7.23
CA LEU A 9 -3.34 -2.16 -5.86
C LEU A 9 -2.60 -3.06 -4.88
N ILE A 10 -1.88 -2.47 -3.94
CA ILE A 10 -1.25 -3.16 -2.82
C ILE A 10 -1.87 -2.65 -1.53
N LEU A 11 -2.56 -3.53 -0.82
CA LEU A 11 -3.32 -3.26 0.39
C LEU A 11 -2.75 -4.06 1.57
N GLY A 12 -3.08 -3.68 2.79
CA GLY A 12 -2.65 -4.38 4.00
C GLY A 12 -2.37 -3.43 5.18
N ASN A 13 -2.09 -3.99 6.35
CA ASN A 13 -1.86 -3.23 7.58
C ASN A 13 -0.62 -2.29 7.49
N GLY A 14 -0.51 -1.34 8.40
CA GLY A 14 0.72 -0.58 8.65
C GLY A 14 1.85 -1.53 9.03
N GLY A 15 3.02 -1.38 8.43
CA GLY A 15 4.12 -2.33 8.67
C GLY A 15 4.00 -3.67 7.93
N ALA A 16 2.97 -3.93 7.13
CA ALA A 16 2.83 -5.17 6.37
C ALA A 16 3.88 -5.36 5.25
N GLY A 17 4.55 -4.28 4.82
CA GLY A 17 5.55 -4.31 3.76
C GLY A 17 5.02 -3.87 2.38
N LYS A 18 3.86 -3.22 2.32
CA LYS A 18 3.22 -2.75 1.07
C LYS A 18 4.15 -1.98 0.16
N SER A 19 4.82 -0.94 0.70
CA SER A 19 5.66 -0.06 -0.10
C SER A 19 6.90 -0.77 -0.64
N THR A 20 7.50 -1.67 0.14
CA THR A 20 8.61 -2.51 -0.32
C THR A 20 8.15 -3.44 -1.44
N PHE A 21 7.03 -4.12 -1.25
CA PHE A 21 6.45 -5.02 -2.26
C PHE A 21 6.07 -4.27 -3.55
N ALA A 22 5.48 -3.06 -3.41
CA ALA A 22 5.15 -2.21 -4.54
C ALA A 22 6.41 -1.75 -5.31
N ALA A 23 7.48 -1.39 -4.60
CA ALA A 23 8.74 -0.99 -5.21
C ALA A 23 9.38 -2.14 -5.99
N ASP A 24 9.44 -3.36 -5.42
CA ASP A 24 9.99 -4.54 -6.08
C ASP A 24 9.16 -4.93 -7.31
N MET A 25 7.82 -4.90 -7.20
CA MET A 25 6.93 -5.14 -8.34
C MET A 25 7.14 -4.10 -9.44
N GLY A 26 7.23 -2.82 -9.06
CA GLY A 26 7.50 -1.73 -10.01
C GLY A 26 8.81 -1.90 -10.75
N ALA A 27 9.88 -2.24 -10.03
CA ALA A 27 11.20 -2.48 -10.61
C ALA A 27 11.20 -3.70 -11.53
N ARG A 28 10.59 -4.82 -11.09
CA ARG A 28 10.58 -6.08 -11.83
C ARG A 28 9.81 -6.01 -13.15
N PHE A 29 8.69 -5.29 -13.18
CA PHE A 29 7.81 -5.21 -14.37
C PHE A 29 7.84 -3.86 -15.06
N SER A 30 8.77 -2.97 -14.68
CA SER A 30 8.90 -1.61 -15.23
C SER A 30 7.58 -0.82 -15.13
N LEU A 31 6.93 -0.90 -13.96
CA LEU A 31 5.68 -0.20 -13.67
C LEU A 31 5.94 1.01 -12.76
N PRO A 32 5.36 2.18 -13.05
CA PRO A 32 5.43 3.32 -12.15
C PRO A 32 4.80 3.01 -10.78
N VAL A 33 5.50 3.35 -9.69
CA VAL A 33 4.99 3.16 -8.33
C VAL A 33 4.36 4.43 -7.81
N VAL A 34 3.20 4.31 -7.19
CA VAL A 34 2.43 5.40 -6.56
C VAL A 34 2.21 5.07 -5.09
N HIS A 35 2.90 5.77 -4.22
CA HIS A 35 2.67 5.70 -2.78
C HIS A 35 1.61 6.72 -2.39
N LEU A 36 0.43 6.28 -1.93
CA LEU A 36 -0.67 7.19 -1.55
C LEU A 36 -0.28 8.10 -0.39
N ASP A 37 0.58 7.64 0.51
CA ASP A 37 1.10 8.46 1.60
C ASP A 37 1.84 9.70 1.10
N ARG A 38 2.55 9.62 -0.02
CA ARG A 38 3.18 10.80 -0.67
C ARG A 38 2.17 11.78 -1.26
N LEU A 39 0.99 11.31 -1.59
CA LEU A 39 -0.08 12.17 -2.11
C LEU A 39 -0.90 12.81 -1.00
N TRP A 40 -1.04 12.13 0.14
CA TRP A 40 -1.87 12.58 1.24
C TRP A 40 -1.17 13.54 2.21
N TRP A 41 0.09 13.24 2.57
CA TRP A 41 0.82 14.01 3.56
C TRP A 41 1.58 15.18 2.95
N LEU A 42 1.57 16.29 3.68
CA LEU A 42 2.42 17.46 3.50
C LEU A 42 3.49 17.48 4.59
N PRO A 43 4.59 18.25 4.43
CA PRO A 43 5.64 18.38 5.45
C PRO A 43 5.08 18.65 6.84
N GLY A 44 5.64 17.99 7.86
CA GLY A 44 5.20 18.11 9.25
C GLY A 44 3.96 17.26 9.60
N TRP A 45 3.64 16.22 8.81
CA TRP A 45 2.48 15.36 9.04
C TRP A 45 1.14 16.11 8.93
N VAL A 46 1.08 17.10 8.07
CA VAL A 46 -0.14 17.85 7.77
C VAL A 46 -0.92 17.12 6.67
N ASN A 47 -2.22 16.95 6.85
CA ASN A 47 -3.08 16.35 5.84
C ASN A 47 -3.27 17.32 4.66
N ARG A 48 -3.17 16.80 3.45
CA ARG A 48 -3.66 17.50 2.27
C ARG A 48 -5.19 17.61 2.32
N SER A 49 -5.77 18.60 1.66
CA SER A 49 -7.22 18.65 1.52
C SER A 49 -7.73 17.45 0.72
N THR A 50 -8.98 17.05 0.99
CA THR A 50 -9.62 15.94 0.29
C THR A 50 -9.71 16.20 -1.21
N GLU A 51 -10.03 17.44 -1.60
CA GLU A 51 -10.17 17.87 -2.97
C GLU A 51 -8.85 17.78 -3.76
N GLU A 52 -7.75 18.26 -3.14
CA GLU A 52 -6.42 18.17 -3.74
C GLU A 52 -5.95 16.71 -3.86
N PHE A 53 -6.16 15.90 -2.80
CA PHE A 53 -5.84 14.48 -2.86
C PHE A 53 -6.62 13.77 -3.97
N ASP A 54 -7.91 14.02 -4.10
CA ASP A 54 -8.77 13.42 -5.12
C ASP A 54 -8.36 13.82 -6.54
N ALA A 55 -7.92 15.05 -6.75
CA ALA A 55 -7.40 15.52 -8.03
C ALA A 55 -6.07 14.82 -8.39
N LEU A 56 -5.14 14.71 -7.43
CA LEU A 56 -3.87 13.99 -7.62
C LEU A 56 -4.11 12.50 -7.88
N LEU A 57 -5.01 11.89 -7.13
CA LEU A 57 -5.38 10.49 -7.33
C LEU A 57 -6.00 10.26 -8.71
N ALA A 58 -6.88 11.16 -9.17
CA ALA A 58 -7.49 11.08 -10.50
C ALA A 58 -6.43 11.07 -11.60
N ASP A 59 -5.44 11.96 -11.53
CA ASP A 59 -4.30 11.98 -12.47
C ASP A 59 -3.55 10.64 -12.48
N ARG A 60 -3.28 10.05 -11.32
CA ARG A 60 -2.59 8.76 -11.24
C ARG A 60 -3.41 7.62 -11.81
N LEU A 61 -4.71 7.55 -11.51
CA LEU A 61 -5.61 6.50 -12.00
C LEU A 61 -5.80 6.55 -13.52
N ALA A 62 -5.73 7.74 -14.13
CA ALA A 62 -5.84 7.93 -15.59
C ALA A 62 -4.63 7.37 -16.36
N ARG A 63 -3.50 7.13 -15.70
CA ARG A 63 -2.28 6.61 -16.36
C ARG A 63 -2.47 5.17 -16.83
N PRO A 64 -1.77 4.74 -17.90
CA PRO A 64 -1.94 3.42 -18.50
C PRO A 64 -1.41 2.28 -17.63
N ALA A 65 -0.52 2.58 -16.68
CA ALA A 65 0.09 1.58 -15.82
C ALA A 65 0.53 2.18 -14.49
N TRP A 66 0.41 1.42 -13.40
CA TRP A 66 0.90 1.78 -12.07
C TRP A 66 0.83 0.60 -11.10
N VAL A 67 1.69 0.63 -10.09
CA VAL A 67 1.54 -0.11 -8.83
C VAL A 67 1.25 0.91 -7.75
N MET A 68 0.11 0.80 -7.08
CA MET A 68 -0.34 1.79 -6.11
C MET A 68 -0.53 1.17 -4.74
N ASP A 69 0.19 1.66 -3.73
CA ASP A 69 0.06 1.18 -2.36
C ASP A 69 -0.65 2.19 -1.44
N GLY A 70 -1.34 1.64 -0.46
CA GLY A 70 -2.04 2.39 0.57
C GLY A 70 -3.52 1.99 0.73
N ASN A 71 -4.00 2.04 1.97
CA ASN A 71 -5.37 1.60 2.25
C ASN A 71 -6.42 2.65 1.84
N TYR A 72 -6.38 3.84 2.41
CA TYR A 72 -7.27 4.98 2.08
C TYR A 72 -8.69 4.56 1.70
N HIS A 73 -9.42 3.99 2.66
CA HIS A 73 -10.71 3.30 2.43
C HIS A 73 -11.73 4.14 1.65
N ARG A 74 -11.80 5.44 1.90
CA ARG A 74 -12.71 6.38 1.21
C ARG A 74 -12.58 6.32 -0.32
N THR A 75 -11.39 6.08 -0.85
CA THR A 75 -11.13 6.03 -2.29
C THR A 75 -10.98 4.61 -2.83
N LEU A 76 -11.12 3.59 -1.98
CA LEU A 76 -10.82 2.20 -2.35
C LEU A 76 -11.66 1.71 -3.53
N GLN A 77 -12.97 1.94 -3.51
CA GLN A 77 -13.87 1.53 -4.58
C GLN A 77 -13.47 2.14 -5.94
N ARG A 78 -13.16 3.43 -5.95
CA ARG A 78 -12.71 4.12 -7.17
C ARG A 78 -11.40 3.54 -7.71
N ARG A 79 -10.46 3.19 -6.83
CA ARG A 79 -9.19 2.58 -7.20
C ARG A 79 -9.37 1.15 -7.72
N LEU A 80 -10.22 0.34 -7.08
CA LEU A 80 -10.57 -1.01 -7.52
C LEU A 80 -11.23 -1.01 -8.90
N CYS A 81 -12.13 -0.06 -9.18
CA CYS A 81 -12.71 0.10 -10.51
C CYS A 81 -11.66 0.34 -11.61
N ALA A 82 -10.58 1.05 -11.29
CA ALA A 82 -9.50 1.38 -12.24
C ALA A 82 -8.40 0.30 -12.31
N ALA A 83 -8.32 -0.60 -11.33
CA ALA A 83 -7.29 -1.62 -11.24
C ALA A 83 -7.60 -2.85 -12.10
N ASP A 84 -6.54 -3.53 -12.56
CA ASP A 84 -6.62 -4.86 -13.17
C ASP A 84 -6.66 -5.96 -12.10
N ALA A 85 -5.92 -5.76 -11.01
CA ALA A 85 -5.83 -6.70 -9.89
C ALA A 85 -5.45 -6.00 -8.58
N ALA A 86 -5.60 -6.72 -7.48
CA ALA A 86 -5.14 -6.27 -6.16
C ALA A 86 -4.34 -7.37 -5.44
N VAL A 87 -3.38 -6.95 -4.63
CA VAL A 87 -2.66 -7.81 -3.68
C VAL A 87 -2.97 -7.30 -2.27
N PHE A 88 -3.42 -8.19 -1.41
CA PHE A 88 -3.67 -7.91 0.00
C PHE A 88 -2.65 -8.65 0.86
N LEU A 89 -1.77 -7.88 1.50
CA LEU A 89 -0.80 -8.38 2.45
C LEU A 89 -1.47 -8.51 3.83
N ASP A 90 -2.10 -9.64 4.06
CA ASP A 90 -2.84 -10.00 5.29
C ASP A 90 -1.88 -10.50 6.37
N ILE A 91 -0.91 -9.67 6.71
CA ILE A 91 0.15 -9.99 7.67
C ILE A 91 -0.37 -9.77 9.09
N PRO A 92 -0.13 -10.72 10.03
CA PRO A 92 -0.55 -10.59 11.42
C PRO A 92 -0.11 -9.27 12.06
N ALA A 93 -1.01 -8.65 12.84
CA ALA A 93 -0.81 -7.33 13.45
C ALA A 93 0.48 -7.26 14.30
N GLN A 94 0.83 -8.34 15.01
CA GLN A 94 2.07 -8.40 15.80
C GLN A 94 3.31 -8.24 14.92
N ILE A 95 3.38 -8.94 13.79
CA ILE A 95 4.51 -8.85 12.85
C ILE A 95 4.55 -7.45 12.20
N CYS A 96 3.38 -6.89 11.90
CA CYS A 96 3.27 -5.53 11.38
C CYS A 96 3.82 -4.50 12.36
N LEU A 97 3.48 -4.63 13.63
CA LEU A 97 3.92 -3.73 14.69
C LEU A 97 5.45 -3.81 14.92
N GLU A 98 5.98 -5.01 15.02
CA GLU A 98 7.44 -5.23 15.13
C GLU A 98 8.19 -4.57 13.96
N SER A 99 7.66 -4.72 12.76
CA SER A 99 8.24 -4.10 11.57
C SER A 99 8.10 -2.58 11.56
N ALA A 100 7.00 -2.04 12.07
CA ALA A 100 6.81 -0.59 12.18
C ALA A 100 7.83 0.03 13.16
N TYR A 101 8.06 -0.61 14.30
CA TYR A 101 9.08 -0.17 15.26
C TYR A 101 10.50 -0.30 14.72
N ALA A 102 10.85 -1.44 14.09
CA ALA A 102 12.16 -1.61 13.47
C ALA A 102 12.44 -0.56 12.40
N ARG A 103 11.43 -0.22 11.62
CA ARG A 103 11.48 0.83 10.60
C ARG A 103 11.63 2.23 11.23
N ALA A 104 10.90 2.54 12.31
CA ALA A 104 11.02 3.79 13.03
C ALA A 104 12.45 3.99 13.59
N GLU A 105 13.06 2.91 14.08
CA GLU A 105 14.46 2.93 14.52
C GLU A 105 15.42 3.16 13.34
N GLN A 106 15.25 2.43 12.25
CA GLN A 106 16.08 2.56 11.04
C GLN A 106 16.06 3.98 10.46
N TYR A 107 14.89 4.61 10.46
CA TYR A 107 14.68 5.95 9.89
C TYR A 107 14.58 7.05 10.95
N ARG A 108 15.06 6.81 12.15
CA ARG A 108 15.00 7.80 13.24
C ARG A 108 15.44 9.19 12.78
N GLY A 109 14.54 10.18 12.88
CA GLY A 109 14.78 11.55 12.47
C GLY A 109 14.89 11.79 10.95
N ARG A 110 14.54 10.79 10.14
CA ARG A 110 14.58 10.88 8.67
C ARG A 110 13.23 10.49 8.06
N THR A 111 12.96 11.05 6.89
CA THR A 111 11.79 10.66 6.08
C THR A 111 12.15 9.44 5.22
N ARG A 112 11.21 8.49 5.11
CA ARG A 112 11.34 7.33 4.22
C ARG A 112 11.17 7.73 2.75
N PRO A 113 11.75 6.99 1.80
CA PRO A 113 11.60 7.27 0.36
C PRO A 113 10.16 7.18 -0.15
N ASP A 114 9.32 6.34 0.49
CA ASP A 114 7.92 6.11 0.16
C ASP A 114 6.93 7.06 0.87
N MET A 115 7.46 8.02 1.66
CA MET A 115 6.69 9.03 2.39
C MET A 115 6.89 10.42 1.78
N ALA A 116 5.96 11.34 2.05
CA ALA A 116 6.10 12.75 1.69
C ALA A 116 7.28 13.38 2.42
N ASP A 117 7.99 14.29 1.75
CA ASP A 117 9.13 15.00 2.32
C ASP A 117 8.72 15.76 3.60
N GLY A 118 9.61 15.81 4.58
CA GLY A 118 9.35 16.48 5.85
C GLY A 118 8.42 15.74 6.81
N CYS A 119 8.17 14.44 6.57
CA CYS A 119 7.43 13.56 7.47
C CYS A 119 8.38 12.51 8.07
N PRO A 120 9.14 12.83 9.13
CA PRO A 120 10.08 11.90 9.75
C PRO A 120 9.35 10.69 10.31
N GLU A 121 9.96 9.52 10.14
CA GLU A 121 9.34 8.24 10.56
C GLU A 121 9.12 8.21 12.07
N ARG A 122 7.94 7.75 12.48
CA ARG A 122 7.57 7.57 13.89
C ARG A 122 6.48 6.50 14.03
N VAL A 123 6.40 5.91 15.22
CA VAL A 123 5.25 5.14 15.66
C VAL A 123 4.72 5.85 16.91
N ASP A 124 3.61 6.52 16.76
CA ASP A 124 2.88 7.12 17.88
C ASP A 124 1.76 6.17 18.37
N GLU A 125 1.15 6.51 19.50
CA GLU A 125 0.12 5.68 20.15
C GLU A 125 -1.09 5.45 19.23
N GLU A 126 -1.47 6.45 18.42
CA GLU A 126 -2.59 6.34 17.48
C GLU A 126 -2.27 5.33 16.36
N PHE A 127 -1.09 5.40 15.79
CA PHE A 127 -0.67 4.47 14.73
C PHE A 127 -0.46 3.05 15.27
N GLU A 128 0.10 2.90 16.47
CA GLU A 128 0.18 1.59 17.15
C GLU A 128 -1.22 1.00 17.37
N ALA A 129 -2.15 1.78 17.92
CA ALA A 129 -3.53 1.33 18.16
C ALA A 129 -4.21 0.94 16.84
N TRP A 130 -3.99 1.70 15.77
CA TRP A 130 -4.51 1.39 14.44
C TRP A 130 -3.97 0.06 13.90
N ILE A 131 -2.65 -0.19 14.03
CA ILE A 131 -2.05 -1.47 13.60
C ILE A 131 -2.66 -2.63 14.39
N ARG A 132 -2.77 -2.51 15.72
CA ARG A 132 -3.33 -3.56 16.60
C ARG A 132 -4.80 -3.85 16.31
N GLY A 133 -5.58 -2.81 16.04
CA GLY A 133 -7.01 -2.92 15.76
C GLY A 133 -7.37 -3.30 14.33
N TYR A 134 -6.41 -3.31 13.42
CA TYR A 134 -6.63 -3.47 11.97
C TYR A 134 -7.45 -4.71 11.60
N GLU A 135 -7.16 -5.85 12.21
CA GLU A 135 -7.82 -7.12 11.90
C GLU A 135 -9.33 -7.06 12.18
N GLN A 136 -9.76 -6.32 13.20
CA GLN A 136 -11.15 -6.19 13.60
C GLN A 136 -11.86 -5.02 12.91
N THR A 137 -11.16 -3.92 12.64
CA THR A 137 -11.77 -2.66 12.20
C THR A 137 -11.64 -2.39 10.71
N VAL A 138 -10.51 -2.73 10.09
CA VAL A 138 -10.20 -2.37 8.69
C VAL A 138 -10.24 -3.58 7.77
N ARG A 139 -9.61 -4.68 8.17
CA ARG A 139 -9.49 -5.91 7.38
C ARG A 139 -10.81 -6.42 6.81
N PRO A 140 -11.92 -6.53 7.59
CA PRO A 140 -13.18 -7.05 7.05
C PRO A 140 -13.72 -6.19 5.90
N ALA A 141 -13.67 -4.87 6.02
CA ALA A 141 -14.13 -3.96 4.98
C ALA A 141 -13.25 -4.01 3.72
N MET A 142 -11.93 -4.22 3.88
CA MET A 142 -11.01 -4.38 2.75
C MET A 142 -11.31 -5.67 1.98
N LEU A 143 -11.51 -6.79 2.67
CA LEU A 143 -11.84 -8.07 2.03
C LEU A 143 -13.19 -8.02 1.32
N SER A 144 -14.22 -7.44 1.95
CA SER A 144 -15.54 -7.24 1.32
C SER A 144 -15.42 -6.42 0.03
N ALA A 145 -14.69 -5.30 0.07
CA ALA A 145 -14.50 -4.45 -1.10
C ALA A 145 -13.74 -5.18 -2.24
N LEU A 146 -12.74 -6.01 -1.90
CA LEU A 146 -12.02 -6.83 -2.88
C LEU A 146 -12.96 -7.83 -3.55
N GLU A 147 -13.74 -8.55 -2.77
CA GLU A 147 -14.69 -9.55 -3.24
C GLU A 147 -15.78 -8.93 -4.11
N GLU A 148 -16.38 -7.81 -3.66
CA GLU A 148 -17.42 -7.08 -4.38
C GLU A 148 -16.91 -6.42 -5.68
N SER A 149 -15.61 -6.13 -5.78
CA SER A 149 -15.03 -5.49 -6.96
C SER A 149 -15.09 -6.37 -8.21
N GLY A 150 -15.18 -7.69 -8.05
CA GLY A 150 -15.09 -8.66 -9.15
C GLY A 150 -13.73 -8.68 -9.85
N ARG A 151 -12.71 -7.99 -9.32
CA ARG A 151 -11.35 -7.98 -9.87
C ARG A 151 -10.54 -9.15 -9.31
N PRO A 152 -9.61 -9.73 -10.07
CA PRO A 152 -8.64 -10.67 -9.52
C PRO A 152 -7.94 -10.08 -8.29
N TYR A 153 -7.89 -10.83 -7.19
CA TYR A 153 -7.11 -10.41 -6.03
C TYR A 153 -6.39 -11.60 -5.38
N TYR A 154 -5.29 -11.30 -4.74
CA TYR A 154 -4.40 -12.27 -4.12
C TYR A 154 -4.17 -11.89 -2.66
N VAL A 155 -4.40 -12.84 -1.75
CA VAL A 155 -4.23 -12.64 -0.30
C VAL A 155 -3.05 -13.45 0.18
N PHE A 156 -2.11 -12.81 0.86
CA PHE A 156 -0.92 -13.46 1.40
C PHE A 156 -0.79 -13.22 2.90
N SER A 157 -0.79 -14.29 3.68
CA SER A 157 -0.60 -14.26 5.13
C SER A 157 0.88 -14.15 5.56
N SER A 158 1.81 -14.19 4.62
CA SER A 158 3.23 -13.94 4.87
C SER A 158 3.87 -13.18 3.71
N ARG A 159 4.86 -12.34 4.05
CA ARG A 159 5.64 -11.60 3.03
C ARG A 159 6.36 -12.55 2.10
N ARG A 160 6.91 -13.65 2.63
CA ARG A 160 7.61 -14.65 1.84
C ARG A 160 6.71 -15.19 0.73
N ALA A 161 5.50 -15.64 1.06
CA ALA A 161 4.56 -16.15 0.06
C ALA A 161 4.20 -15.10 -1.01
N ALA A 162 4.09 -13.82 -0.63
CA ALA A 162 3.87 -12.74 -1.58
C ALA A 162 5.05 -12.56 -2.54
N PHE A 163 6.29 -12.58 -2.02
CA PHE A 163 7.49 -12.46 -2.84
C PHE A 163 7.72 -13.71 -3.70
N ASP A 164 7.53 -14.91 -3.17
CA ASP A 164 7.61 -16.16 -3.95
C ASP A 164 6.60 -16.14 -5.13
N TRP A 165 5.40 -15.62 -4.91
CA TRP A 165 4.42 -15.39 -5.98
C TRP A 165 4.90 -14.35 -6.99
N LEU A 166 5.46 -13.24 -6.54
CA LEU A 166 6.01 -12.20 -7.43
C LEU A 166 7.15 -12.75 -8.29
N GLU A 167 8.02 -13.56 -7.70
CA GLU A 167 9.17 -14.18 -8.37
C GLU A 167 8.78 -15.25 -9.38
N SER A 168 7.59 -15.85 -9.28
CA SER A 168 7.07 -16.83 -10.22
C SER A 168 6.84 -16.26 -11.63
N PHE A 169 6.76 -14.93 -11.76
CA PHE A 169 6.66 -14.26 -13.05
C PHE A 169 8.02 -13.84 -13.59
N GLN A 170 8.18 -13.90 -14.90
CA GLN A 170 9.36 -13.37 -15.57
C GLN A 170 9.35 -11.84 -15.50
N GLY A 171 10.47 -11.27 -15.08
CA GLY A 171 10.68 -9.83 -15.17
C GLY A 171 10.87 -9.37 -16.62
N ASN A 172 10.61 -8.10 -16.85
CA ASN A 172 10.87 -7.46 -18.16
C ASN A 172 12.35 -7.14 -18.30
#